data_af8104603be17a20a8cd9576a00e2f27
#
_entry.id   af8104603be17a20a8cd9576a00e2f27
#
_cell.length_a   1.000
_cell.length_b   1.000
_cell.length_c   1.000
_cell.angle_alpha   90.00
_cell.angle_beta   90.00
_cell.angle_gamma   90.00
#
_symmetry.space_group_name_H-M   'P 1'
#
loop_
_entity.id
_entity.type
_entity.pdbx_description
1 polymer ?
#
loop_
_entity_poly.entity_id
_entity_poly.type
_entity_poly.pdbx_seq_one_letter_code
_entity_poly.pdbx_strand_id
1 'polypeptide(L)'
;MKLAIIMPVYNGQDTVRRAVTSIDTKVEFEIICINDGSTDNTKHELTELQKEFPNIKVIHQENQGAARSRNVGLAAMDDDTDAFMFLDADDQYLPSRIDAMIQTYENHEETDIVIGQIGRDVHGEWKVFPTHEEIKRDEVVTLERNPEILQSIGPGGKLFSAKFDSLRFDEDVVFCEEHTFMVRAFSKARDINLMSIIAYGYNEREGSVTDRRADTFLPYMEDAMKVRQRVMELLLLMNEKIYYSYRMDNLIVSYLIQAHLLKNSAITPSFIDSVTKYINLMQETNYSGDAMFRIIEAVEQGGTQWTKDLYQPWRRTLANVGIGRPGYVRFLAQTFPKKSAFSGKQKLKRVLKK
;
A
#
# COMPACT_ATOMS: atom_id res chain seq x y z
N MET A 1 22.54 -12.30 15.86
CA MET A 1 21.47 -11.35 15.54
C MET A 1 20.16 -11.84 16.14
N LYS A 2 19.38 -10.94 16.71
CA LYS A 2 18.02 -11.18 17.23
C LYS A 2 17.00 -10.43 16.37
N LEU A 3 15.97 -11.13 15.91
CA LEU A 3 14.97 -10.61 14.98
C LEU A 3 13.60 -10.47 15.67
N ALA A 4 12.91 -9.36 15.50
CA ALA A 4 11.50 -9.22 15.87
C ALA A 4 10.60 -9.27 14.62
N ILE A 5 9.49 -10.02 14.71
CA ILE A 5 8.48 -10.09 13.64
C ILE A 5 7.17 -9.57 14.19
N ILE A 6 6.73 -8.43 13.69
CA ILE A 6 5.53 -7.72 14.16
C ILE A 6 4.36 -8.10 13.28
N MET A 7 3.31 -8.64 13.90
CA MET A 7 2.14 -9.16 13.21
C MET A 7 0.85 -8.52 13.75
N PRO A 8 0.26 -7.54 13.04
CA PRO A 8 -1.09 -7.09 13.34
C PRO A 8 -2.10 -8.18 12.95
N VAL A 9 -3.06 -8.46 13.84
CA VAL A 9 -4.05 -9.54 13.64
C VAL A 9 -5.44 -9.00 13.92
N TYR A 10 -6.33 -9.04 12.92
CA TYR A 10 -7.75 -8.77 13.08
C TYR A 10 -8.58 -9.77 12.29
N ASN A 11 -9.42 -10.54 12.99
CA ASN A 11 -10.24 -11.60 12.41
C ASN A 11 -9.42 -12.55 11.51
N GLY A 12 -8.37 -13.10 12.08
CA GLY A 12 -7.39 -13.96 11.40
C GLY A 12 -7.46 -15.44 11.78
N GLN A 13 -8.59 -15.93 12.34
CA GLN A 13 -8.72 -17.31 12.85
C GLN A 13 -8.27 -18.38 11.85
N ASP A 14 -8.48 -18.18 10.55
CA ASP A 14 -8.20 -19.16 9.49
C ASP A 14 -6.80 -18.96 8.86
N THR A 15 -6.09 -17.89 9.20
CA THR A 15 -4.86 -17.48 8.50
C THR A 15 -3.64 -17.34 9.41
N VAL A 16 -3.82 -16.87 10.64
CA VAL A 16 -2.73 -16.51 11.56
C VAL A 16 -1.78 -17.69 11.82
N ARG A 17 -2.28 -18.94 11.90
CA ARG A 17 -1.43 -20.13 12.07
C ARG A 17 -0.49 -20.32 10.89
N ARG A 18 -0.98 -20.18 9.66
CA ARG A 18 -0.14 -20.23 8.45
C ARG A 18 0.92 -19.15 8.46
N ALA A 19 0.55 -17.91 8.81
CA ALA A 19 1.48 -16.80 8.90
C ALA A 19 2.59 -17.10 9.91
N VAL A 20 2.27 -17.50 11.13
CA VAL A 20 3.23 -17.86 12.18
C VAL A 20 4.13 -19.03 11.74
N THR A 21 3.57 -20.12 11.21
CA THR A 21 4.35 -21.29 10.80
C THR A 21 5.18 -21.07 9.54
N SER A 22 4.96 -19.99 8.81
CA SER A 22 5.80 -19.60 7.67
C SER A 22 7.13 -18.96 8.09
N ILE A 23 7.26 -18.58 9.36
CA ILE A 23 8.49 -18.01 9.89
C ILE A 23 9.48 -19.11 10.16
N ASP A 24 10.44 -19.27 9.26
CA ASP A 24 11.52 -20.25 9.30
C ASP A 24 12.86 -19.53 9.24
N THR A 25 13.57 -19.49 10.38
CA THR A 25 14.88 -18.82 10.50
C THR A 25 15.74 -19.49 11.57
N LYS A 26 17.07 -19.41 11.40
CA LYS A 26 18.07 -20.00 12.30
C LYS A 26 18.54 -19.05 13.40
N VAL A 27 18.25 -17.74 13.25
CA VAL A 27 18.62 -16.77 14.27
C VAL A 27 17.61 -16.80 15.42
N GLU A 28 18.00 -16.21 16.56
CA GLU A 28 17.07 -15.96 17.64
C GLU A 28 15.99 -14.96 17.18
N PHE A 29 14.73 -15.26 17.46
CA PHE A 29 13.62 -14.40 17.05
C PHE A 29 12.45 -14.42 18.03
N GLU A 30 11.69 -13.34 18.01
CA GLU A 30 10.39 -13.22 18.66
C GLU A 30 9.30 -12.86 17.64
N ILE A 31 8.08 -13.31 17.89
CA ILE A 31 6.89 -12.93 17.12
C ILE A 31 5.97 -12.13 18.04
N ILE A 32 5.68 -10.90 17.66
CA ILE A 32 4.81 -10.00 18.42
C ILE A 32 3.48 -9.89 17.69
N CYS A 33 2.48 -10.67 18.15
CA CYS A 33 1.13 -10.67 17.60
C CYS A 33 0.27 -9.65 18.34
N ILE A 34 -0.28 -8.68 17.62
CA ILE A 34 -1.19 -7.68 18.17
C ILE A 34 -2.61 -8.01 17.72
N ASN A 35 -3.40 -8.63 18.63
CA ASN A 35 -4.81 -8.89 18.39
C ASN A 35 -5.62 -7.60 18.55
N ASP A 36 -5.97 -7.00 17.43
CA ASP A 36 -6.65 -5.72 17.31
C ASP A 36 -8.17 -5.84 17.44
N GLY A 37 -8.63 -6.39 18.59
CA GLY A 37 -10.04 -6.49 18.90
C GLY A 37 -10.81 -7.46 17.99
N SER A 38 -10.20 -8.60 17.62
CA SER A 38 -10.87 -9.63 16.80
C SER A 38 -12.16 -10.11 17.45
N THR A 39 -13.18 -10.33 16.63
CA THR A 39 -14.52 -10.79 17.03
C THR A 39 -14.81 -12.25 16.68
N ASP A 40 -13.89 -12.89 15.96
CA ASP A 40 -13.89 -14.31 15.61
C ASP A 40 -13.05 -15.15 16.60
N ASN A 41 -12.70 -16.37 16.24
CA ASN A 41 -11.91 -17.28 17.09
C ASN A 41 -10.40 -16.98 17.13
N THR A 42 -9.94 -15.84 16.61
CA THR A 42 -8.50 -15.44 16.55
C THR A 42 -7.83 -15.48 17.92
N LYS A 43 -8.52 -15.02 18.99
CA LYS A 43 -7.97 -15.02 20.34
C LYS A 43 -7.61 -16.44 20.81
N HIS A 44 -8.46 -17.41 20.51
CA HIS A 44 -8.20 -18.81 20.83
C HIS A 44 -7.00 -19.35 20.05
N GLU A 45 -6.95 -19.13 18.74
CA GLU A 45 -5.83 -19.55 17.90
C GLU A 45 -4.49 -18.98 18.38
N LEU A 46 -4.44 -17.69 18.72
CA LEU A 46 -3.24 -17.06 19.27
C LEU A 46 -2.82 -17.68 20.62
N THR A 47 -3.80 -18.05 21.46
CA THR A 47 -3.52 -18.73 22.74
C THR A 47 -2.92 -20.12 22.52
N GLU A 48 -3.40 -20.88 21.54
CA GLU A 48 -2.84 -22.20 21.20
C GLU A 48 -1.43 -22.05 20.58
N LEU A 49 -1.23 -21.05 19.71
CA LEU A 49 0.08 -20.76 19.13
C LEU A 49 1.12 -20.38 20.20
N GLN A 50 0.75 -19.64 21.26
CA GLN A 50 1.65 -19.33 22.37
C GLN A 50 2.10 -20.57 23.16
N LYS A 51 1.27 -21.61 23.23
CA LYS A 51 1.65 -22.89 23.87
C LYS A 51 2.62 -23.70 22.99
N GLU A 52 2.45 -23.61 21.67
CA GLU A 52 3.28 -24.35 20.71
C GLU A 52 4.65 -23.65 20.48
N PHE A 53 4.65 -22.31 20.47
CA PHE A 53 5.80 -21.48 20.15
C PHE A 53 6.12 -20.52 21.31
N PRO A 54 7.09 -20.82 22.16
CA PRO A 54 7.38 -20.02 23.36
C PRO A 54 7.93 -18.60 23.07
N ASN A 55 8.35 -18.34 21.85
CA ASN A 55 8.83 -17.05 21.37
C ASN A 55 7.73 -16.13 20.81
N ILE A 56 6.45 -16.50 20.98
CA ILE A 56 5.32 -15.64 20.61
C ILE A 56 4.89 -14.80 21.81
N LYS A 57 4.87 -13.48 21.62
CA LYS A 57 4.19 -12.51 22.49
C LYS A 57 2.85 -12.14 21.89
N VAL A 58 1.77 -12.21 22.66
CA VAL A 58 0.43 -11.75 22.22
C VAL A 58 -0.01 -10.57 23.05
N ILE A 59 -0.36 -9.48 22.39
CA ILE A 59 -0.94 -8.28 22.98
C ILE A 59 -2.38 -8.15 22.48
N HIS A 60 -3.31 -7.98 23.40
CA HIS A 60 -4.72 -7.75 23.07
C HIS A 60 -5.07 -6.29 23.28
N GLN A 61 -5.75 -5.68 22.31
CA GLN A 61 -6.25 -4.30 22.38
C GLN A 61 -7.65 -4.20 21.80
N GLU A 62 -8.34 -3.10 22.04
CA GLU A 62 -9.54 -2.73 21.27
C GLU A 62 -9.14 -2.40 19.84
N ASN A 63 -10.06 -2.59 18.87
CA ASN A 63 -9.75 -2.34 17.46
C ASN A 63 -9.41 -0.86 17.22
N GLN A 64 -8.19 -0.61 16.78
CA GLN A 64 -7.64 0.72 16.48
C GLN A 64 -6.91 0.77 15.12
N GLY A 65 -6.98 -0.33 14.35
CA GLY A 65 -6.44 -0.43 13.00
C GLY A 65 -4.96 -0.86 12.92
N ALA A 66 -4.53 -1.15 11.70
CA ALA A 66 -3.22 -1.73 11.40
C ALA A 66 -2.05 -0.82 11.78
N ALA A 67 -2.17 0.50 11.57
CA ALA A 67 -1.15 1.49 11.95
C ALA A 67 -0.85 1.42 13.45
N ARG A 68 -1.89 1.50 14.28
CA ARG A 68 -1.76 1.43 15.74
C ARG A 68 -1.19 0.08 16.19
N SER A 69 -1.68 -1.00 15.61
CA SER A 69 -1.18 -2.35 15.93
C SER A 69 0.31 -2.50 15.61
N ARG A 70 0.77 -2.01 14.45
CA ARG A 70 2.21 -2.02 14.14
C ARG A 70 3.02 -1.14 15.10
N ASN A 71 2.49 0.01 15.52
CA ASN A 71 3.15 0.89 16.50
C ASN A 71 3.26 0.24 17.88
N VAL A 72 2.22 -0.48 18.33
CA VAL A 72 2.26 -1.27 19.57
C VAL A 72 3.31 -2.37 19.46
N GLY A 73 3.39 -3.05 18.32
CA GLY A 73 4.40 -4.07 18.07
C GLY A 73 5.82 -3.52 18.12
N LEU A 74 6.08 -2.37 17.47
CA LEU A 74 7.39 -1.68 17.54
C LEU A 74 7.78 -1.31 18.96
N ALA A 75 6.82 -0.87 19.78
CA ALA A 75 7.05 -0.51 21.16
C ALA A 75 7.23 -1.72 22.10
N ALA A 76 6.87 -2.93 21.65
CA ALA A 76 6.93 -4.17 22.44
C ALA A 76 8.13 -5.06 22.08
N MET A 77 8.98 -4.64 21.13
CA MET A 77 10.25 -5.33 20.82
C MET A 77 11.16 -5.34 22.04
N ASP A 78 11.96 -6.38 22.17
CA ASP A 78 12.99 -6.44 23.21
C ASP A 78 14.09 -5.42 22.93
N ASP A 79 14.69 -4.87 23.98
CA ASP A 79 15.73 -3.83 23.88
C ASP A 79 17.01 -4.31 23.15
N ASP A 80 17.23 -5.61 23.07
CA ASP A 80 18.36 -6.24 22.40
C ASP A 80 18.05 -6.71 20.96
N THR A 81 16.92 -6.30 20.40
CA THR A 81 16.55 -6.57 18.99
C THR A 81 17.50 -5.87 18.03
N ASP A 82 18.10 -6.61 17.11
CA ASP A 82 19.02 -6.07 16.08
C ASP A 82 18.27 -5.60 14.81
N ALA A 83 17.19 -6.30 14.45
CA ALA A 83 16.40 -6.01 13.27
C ALA A 83 14.94 -6.42 13.47
N PHE A 84 14.05 -5.86 12.65
CA PHE A 84 12.65 -6.26 12.68
C PHE A 84 12.04 -6.37 11.28
N MET A 85 10.92 -7.10 11.20
CA MET A 85 10.13 -7.32 9.98
C MET A 85 8.65 -7.19 10.32
N PHE A 86 7.83 -6.91 9.29
CA PHE A 86 6.37 -6.97 9.42
C PHE A 86 5.84 -8.17 8.65
N LEU A 87 4.81 -8.82 9.21
CA LEU A 87 4.07 -9.90 8.57
C LEU A 87 2.58 -9.68 8.82
N ASP A 88 1.79 -9.51 7.77
CA ASP A 88 0.34 -9.44 7.89
C ASP A 88 -0.23 -10.86 8.15
N ALA A 89 -1.26 -10.97 8.99
CA ALA A 89 -1.76 -12.26 9.50
C ALA A 89 -2.40 -13.16 8.42
N ASP A 90 -2.63 -12.64 7.23
CA ASP A 90 -3.14 -13.37 6.06
C ASP A 90 -2.06 -13.69 5.01
N ASP A 91 -0.82 -13.25 5.22
CA ASP A 91 0.32 -13.45 4.33
C ASP A 91 1.31 -14.50 4.86
N GLN A 92 2.46 -14.64 4.21
CA GLN A 92 3.51 -15.59 4.63
C GLN A 92 4.89 -15.18 4.09
N TYR A 93 5.95 -15.56 4.81
CA TYR A 93 7.30 -15.60 4.25
C TYR A 93 7.52 -16.93 3.50
N LEU A 94 8.24 -16.90 2.38
CA LEU A 94 8.55 -18.11 1.65
C LEU A 94 9.74 -18.84 2.33
N PRO A 95 9.84 -20.18 2.20
CA PRO A 95 10.86 -20.96 2.89
C PRO A 95 12.28 -20.47 2.67
N SER A 96 13.07 -20.38 3.75
CA SER A 96 14.48 -19.94 3.76
C SER A 96 14.72 -18.49 3.30
N ARG A 97 13.67 -17.67 3.10
CA ARG A 97 13.82 -16.30 2.61
C ARG A 97 14.20 -15.33 3.72
N ILE A 98 13.73 -15.54 4.93
CA ILE A 98 14.15 -14.75 6.09
C ILE A 98 15.66 -14.89 6.30
N ASP A 99 16.21 -16.11 6.30
CA ASP A 99 17.65 -16.33 6.43
C ASP A 99 18.46 -15.67 5.31
N ALA A 100 17.96 -15.72 4.06
CA ALA A 100 18.61 -15.06 2.94
C ALA A 100 18.63 -13.53 3.11
N MET A 101 17.56 -12.92 3.61
CA MET A 101 17.49 -11.48 3.91
C MET A 101 18.44 -11.10 5.06
N ILE A 102 18.52 -11.93 6.11
CA ILE A 102 19.44 -11.76 7.22
C ILE A 102 20.88 -11.82 6.74
N GLN A 103 21.22 -12.83 5.92
CA GLN A 103 22.58 -12.95 5.34
C GLN A 103 22.95 -11.72 4.52
N THR A 104 22.02 -11.19 3.74
CA THR A 104 22.26 -9.95 2.97
C THR A 104 22.47 -8.76 3.90
N TYR A 105 21.70 -8.67 4.98
CA TYR A 105 21.85 -7.62 6.00
C TYR A 105 23.22 -7.68 6.69
N GLU A 106 23.67 -8.86 7.12
CA GLU A 106 24.92 -9.06 7.84
C GLU A 106 26.16 -8.92 6.95
N ASN A 107 26.04 -9.23 5.66
CA ASN A 107 27.16 -9.13 4.70
C ASN A 107 27.52 -7.70 4.28
N HIS A 108 26.70 -6.71 4.59
CA HIS A 108 26.87 -5.31 4.19
C HIS A 108 26.70 -4.39 5.40
N GLU A 109 27.80 -3.94 5.96
CA GLU A 109 27.87 -3.19 7.22
C GLU A 109 27.01 -1.90 7.24
N GLU A 110 26.85 -1.25 6.09
CA GLU A 110 26.05 -0.02 5.95
C GLU A 110 24.56 -0.28 5.66
N THR A 111 24.15 -1.55 5.54
CA THR A 111 22.76 -1.91 5.25
C THR A 111 21.83 -1.55 6.38
N ASP A 112 20.83 -0.77 6.06
CA ASP A 112 19.78 -0.39 7.00
C ASP A 112 18.44 -1.05 6.68
N ILE A 113 18.21 -1.41 5.39
CA ILE A 113 16.99 -2.07 4.94
C ILE A 113 17.35 -3.12 3.88
N VAL A 114 16.75 -4.30 3.98
CA VAL A 114 16.77 -5.30 2.90
C VAL A 114 15.35 -5.44 2.35
N ILE A 115 15.19 -5.42 1.03
CA ILE A 115 13.92 -5.56 0.34
C ILE A 115 13.94 -6.80 -0.54
N GLY A 116 13.12 -7.81 -0.19
CA GLY A 116 12.79 -8.93 -1.07
C GLY A 116 11.55 -8.63 -1.91
N GLN A 117 11.39 -9.34 -3.02
CA GLN A 117 10.19 -9.20 -3.84
C GLN A 117 8.95 -9.74 -3.09
N ILE A 118 7.81 -9.11 -3.34
CA ILE A 118 6.50 -9.64 -2.98
C ILE A 118 5.97 -10.44 -4.18
N GLY A 119 5.44 -11.63 -3.92
CA GLY A 119 4.79 -12.47 -4.91
C GLY A 119 3.34 -12.75 -4.54
N ARG A 120 2.56 -13.17 -5.52
CA ARG A 120 1.22 -13.74 -5.34
C ARG A 120 1.18 -15.14 -5.94
N ASP A 121 0.42 -16.03 -5.34
CA ASP A 121 0.17 -17.34 -5.91
C ASP A 121 -0.73 -17.23 -7.15
N VAL A 122 -0.27 -17.80 -8.25
CA VAL A 122 -1.05 -17.95 -9.49
C VAL A 122 -1.01 -19.42 -9.90
N HIS A 123 -2.05 -20.18 -9.53
CA HIS A 123 -2.17 -21.60 -9.82
C HIS A 123 -1.03 -22.48 -9.24
N GLY A 124 -0.59 -22.17 -8.02
CA GLY A 124 0.49 -22.91 -7.35
C GLY A 124 1.90 -22.41 -7.66
N GLU A 125 2.03 -21.36 -8.46
CA GLU A 125 3.31 -20.70 -8.75
C GLU A 125 3.35 -19.30 -8.21
N TRP A 126 4.41 -18.96 -7.47
CA TRP A 126 4.64 -17.59 -7.00
C TRP A 126 5.11 -16.71 -8.14
N LYS A 127 4.35 -15.66 -8.47
CA LYS A 127 4.69 -14.64 -9.47
C LYS A 127 4.92 -13.30 -8.80
N VAL A 128 5.97 -12.62 -9.24
CA VAL A 128 6.32 -11.29 -8.70
C VAL A 128 5.13 -10.33 -8.84
N PHE A 129 4.86 -9.60 -7.78
CA PHE A 129 3.81 -8.58 -7.79
C PHE A 129 4.23 -7.38 -8.64
N PRO A 130 3.34 -6.78 -9.44
CA PRO A 130 3.72 -5.74 -10.40
C PRO A 130 4.55 -4.57 -9.85
N THR A 131 4.37 -4.22 -8.58
CA THR A 131 5.16 -3.15 -7.94
C THR A 131 6.60 -3.55 -7.63
N HIS A 132 6.94 -4.83 -7.75
CA HIS A 132 8.29 -5.37 -7.52
C HIS A 132 8.96 -5.92 -8.78
N GLU A 133 8.31 -5.84 -9.95
CA GLU A 133 8.87 -6.33 -11.23
C GLU A 133 10.13 -5.59 -11.65
N GLU A 134 10.34 -4.36 -11.15
CA GLU A 134 11.55 -3.59 -11.44
C GLU A 134 12.77 -4.03 -10.62
N ILE A 135 12.59 -4.82 -9.55
CA ILE A 135 13.69 -5.44 -8.80
C ILE A 135 14.18 -6.67 -9.59
N LYS A 136 15.04 -6.44 -10.58
CA LYS A 136 15.50 -7.48 -11.54
C LYS A 136 16.82 -8.13 -11.17
N ARG A 137 17.55 -7.55 -10.23
CA ARG A 137 18.86 -8.02 -9.76
C ARG A 137 19.07 -7.56 -8.32
N ASP A 138 19.99 -8.21 -7.68
CA ASP A 138 20.47 -7.79 -6.37
C ASP A 138 21.35 -6.56 -6.54
N GLU A 139 21.04 -5.49 -5.82
CA GLU A 139 21.78 -4.24 -5.87
C GLU A 139 21.61 -3.40 -4.62
N VAL A 140 22.60 -2.56 -4.34
CA VAL A 140 22.55 -1.57 -3.25
C VAL A 140 22.07 -0.24 -3.81
N VAL A 141 21.05 0.33 -3.20
CA VAL A 141 20.38 1.55 -3.64
C VAL A 141 20.19 2.54 -2.51
N THR A 142 19.89 3.80 -2.85
CA THR A 142 19.44 4.84 -1.93
C THR A 142 18.21 5.52 -2.49
N LEU A 143 17.37 6.13 -1.67
CA LEU A 143 16.19 6.85 -2.16
C LEU A 143 16.57 7.96 -3.15
N GLU A 144 17.64 8.71 -2.87
CA GLU A 144 18.10 9.81 -3.70
C GLU A 144 18.44 9.37 -5.13
N ARG A 145 19.17 8.24 -5.28
CA ARG A 145 19.63 7.73 -6.57
C ARG A 145 18.58 6.87 -7.27
N ASN A 146 17.74 6.21 -6.50
CA ASN A 146 16.81 5.17 -6.97
C ASN A 146 15.40 5.43 -6.43
N PRO A 147 14.73 6.53 -6.79
CA PRO A 147 13.39 6.86 -6.29
C PRO A 147 12.32 5.81 -6.66
N GLU A 148 12.62 4.91 -7.61
CA GLU A 148 11.77 3.77 -7.97
C GLU A 148 11.50 2.81 -6.81
N ILE A 149 12.33 2.79 -5.76
CA ILE A 149 12.06 2.01 -4.54
C ILE A 149 10.75 2.42 -3.84
N LEU A 150 10.25 3.64 -4.09
CA LEU A 150 8.93 4.10 -3.64
C LEU A 150 7.77 3.28 -4.22
N GLN A 151 8.00 2.42 -5.22
CA GLN A 151 6.99 1.44 -5.65
C GLN A 151 6.80 0.32 -4.62
N SER A 152 7.83 -0.04 -3.88
CA SER A 152 7.78 -1.02 -2.81
C SER A 152 7.42 -0.36 -1.47
N ILE A 153 6.29 0.35 -1.42
CA ILE A 153 5.93 1.19 -0.26
C ILE A 153 5.24 0.43 0.88
N GLY A 154 4.78 -0.79 0.68
CA GLY A 154 4.24 -1.63 1.76
C GLY A 154 5.36 -2.15 2.70
N PRO A 155 5.09 -2.40 3.99
CA PRO A 155 6.10 -2.84 4.96
C PRO A 155 6.47 -4.32 4.84
N GLY A 156 5.63 -5.15 4.22
CA GLY A 156 5.90 -6.57 3.99
C GLY A 156 7.09 -6.84 3.08
N GLY A 157 7.75 -8.00 3.27
CA GLY A 157 8.90 -8.39 2.48
C GLY A 157 10.16 -7.56 2.74
N LYS A 158 10.25 -6.91 3.88
CA LYS A 158 11.38 -6.06 4.27
C LYS A 158 11.94 -6.42 5.64
N LEU A 159 13.27 -6.35 5.75
CA LEU A 159 13.99 -6.38 7.01
C LEU A 159 14.54 -4.99 7.28
N PHE A 160 14.28 -4.47 8.45
CA PHE A 160 14.69 -3.15 8.92
C PHE A 160 15.70 -3.27 10.05
N SER A 161 16.75 -2.46 10.04
CA SER A 161 17.62 -2.27 11.21
C SER A 161 16.81 -1.75 12.39
N ALA A 162 17.12 -2.22 13.60
CA ALA A 162 16.47 -1.77 14.84
C ALA A 162 16.58 -0.25 15.07
N LYS A 163 17.52 0.44 14.44
CA LYS A 163 17.62 1.92 14.51
C LYS A 163 16.34 2.65 14.05
N PHE A 164 15.43 1.96 13.38
CA PHE A 164 14.14 2.49 12.95
C PHE A 164 13.00 2.21 13.95
N ASP A 165 13.27 1.61 15.08
CA ASP A 165 12.30 1.27 16.13
C ASP A 165 11.48 2.47 16.64
N SER A 166 12.07 3.67 16.57
CA SER A 166 11.43 4.94 16.97
C SER A 166 10.48 5.52 15.88
N LEU A 167 10.51 5.00 14.67
CA LEU A 167 9.56 5.41 13.63
C LEU A 167 8.16 4.90 13.97
N ARG A 168 7.14 5.66 13.55
CA ARG A 168 5.75 5.31 13.80
C ARG A 168 4.94 5.46 12.52
N PHE A 169 3.96 4.57 12.37
CA PHE A 169 2.87 4.70 11.40
C PHE A 169 1.93 5.83 11.84
N ASP A 170 1.31 6.50 10.88
CA ASP A 170 0.33 7.55 11.17
C ASP A 170 -1.01 6.90 11.57
N GLU A 171 -1.45 7.11 12.82
CA GLU A 171 -2.63 6.46 13.40
C GLU A 171 -3.96 7.17 13.04
N ASP A 172 -3.90 8.37 12.47
CA ASP A 172 -5.06 9.18 12.11
C ASP A 172 -5.52 8.98 10.66
N VAL A 173 -5.00 7.95 10.00
CA VAL A 173 -5.39 7.51 8.66
C VAL A 173 -5.53 5.99 8.61
N VAL A 174 -6.47 5.50 7.79
CA VAL A 174 -6.73 4.07 7.59
C VAL A 174 -6.26 3.62 6.21
N PHE A 175 -6.23 4.52 5.25
CA PHE A 175 -5.81 4.24 3.88
C PHE A 175 -4.43 4.83 3.60
N CYS A 176 -3.50 4.01 3.11
CA CYS A 176 -2.10 4.37 2.86
C CYS A 176 -1.31 4.73 4.13
N GLU A 177 -1.66 4.16 5.28
CA GLU A 177 -1.03 4.39 6.58
C GLU A 177 0.47 4.05 6.60
N GLU A 178 0.89 3.14 5.71
CA GLU A 178 2.27 2.70 5.59
C GLU A 178 3.17 3.70 4.84
N HIS A 179 2.61 4.58 4.01
CA HIS A 179 3.41 5.42 3.11
C HIS A 179 4.38 6.36 3.85
N THR A 180 3.90 7.05 4.88
CA THR A 180 4.75 7.99 5.65
C THR A 180 5.83 7.26 6.43
N PHE A 181 5.53 6.09 7.02
CA PHE A 181 6.50 5.25 7.68
C PHE A 181 7.62 4.83 6.71
N MET A 182 7.25 4.29 5.56
CA MET A 182 8.20 3.81 4.56
C MET A 182 9.07 4.93 3.99
N VAL A 183 8.48 6.09 3.69
CA VAL A 183 9.24 7.24 3.21
C VAL A 183 10.22 7.74 4.26
N ARG A 184 9.82 7.81 5.54
CA ARG A 184 10.73 8.15 6.65
C ARG A 184 11.88 7.14 6.77
N ALA A 185 11.60 5.85 6.65
CA ALA A 185 12.62 4.80 6.70
C ALA A 185 13.59 4.92 5.50
N PHE A 186 13.08 5.00 4.28
CA PHE A 186 13.92 5.14 3.08
C PHE A 186 14.77 6.42 3.07
N SER A 187 14.22 7.55 3.52
CA SER A 187 14.96 8.82 3.60
C SER A 187 16.07 8.82 4.65
N LYS A 188 15.99 7.95 5.66
CA LYS A 188 17.00 7.84 6.73
C LYS A 188 17.97 6.68 6.52
N ALA A 189 17.67 5.78 5.60
CA ALA A 189 18.54 4.65 5.31
C ALA A 189 19.83 5.12 4.62
N ARG A 190 20.98 4.56 5.05
CA ARG A 190 22.28 4.71 4.37
C ARG A 190 22.25 3.89 3.10
N ASP A 191 22.14 2.57 3.26
CA ASP A 191 22.07 1.63 2.17
C ASP A 191 20.79 0.77 2.27
N ILE A 192 20.17 0.55 1.12
CA ILE A 192 19.01 -0.34 0.95
C ILE A 192 19.44 -1.44 -0.03
N ASN A 193 19.42 -2.69 0.43
CA ASN A 193 19.74 -3.83 -0.42
C ASN A 193 18.48 -4.39 -1.05
N LEU A 194 18.41 -4.43 -2.36
CA LEU A 194 17.38 -5.10 -3.14
C LEU A 194 17.77 -6.55 -3.40
N MET A 195 16.83 -7.47 -3.22
CA MET A 195 17.01 -8.89 -3.56
C MET A 195 15.99 -9.30 -4.63
N SER A 196 16.47 -9.83 -5.74
CA SER A 196 15.64 -10.30 -6.86
C SER A 196 15.03 -11.69 -6.63
N ILE A 197 14.63 -11.96 -5.37
CA ILE A 197 13.96 -13.18 -4.96
C ILE A 197 12.59 -12.85 -4.35
N ILE A 198 11.59 -13.68 -4.62
CA ILE A 198 10.30 -13.57 -3.93
C ILE A 198 10.50 -14.04 -2.49
N ALA A 199 10.44 -13.10 -1.55
CA ALA A 199 10.59 -13.38 -0.12
C ALA A 199 9.26 -13.46 0.60
N TYR A 200 8.26 -12.70 0.15
CA TYR A 200 6.97 -12.52 0.80
C TYR A 200 5.84 -12.94 -0.13
N GLY A 201 4.97 -13.81 0.35
CA GLY A 201 3.79 -14.30 -0.35
C GLY A 201 2.55 -13.54 0.10
N TYR A 202 2.02 -12.68 -0.78
CA TYR A 202 0.77 -11.98 -0.58
C TYR A 202 -0.41 -12.87 -0.94
N ASN A 203 -1.35 -13.04 -0.01
CA ASN A 203 -2.56 -13.83 -0.22
C ASN A 203 -3.81 -12.95 -0.23
N GLU A 204 -4.53 -12.96 -1.35
CA GLU A 204 -5.79 -12.23 -1.48
C GLU A 204 -6.86 -12.86 -0.57
N ARG A 205 -7.57 -12.03 0.20
CA ARG A 205 -8.66 -12.45 1.08
C ARG A 205 -9.93 -11.65 0.79
N GLU A 206 -11.09 -12.33 0.71
CA GLU A 206 -12.38 -11.66 0.67
C GLU A 206 -12.63 -10.85 1.94
N GLY A 207 -13.25 -9.68 1.80
CA GLY A 207 -13.55 -8.78 2.93
C GLY A 207 -12.36 -7.96 3.42
N SER A 208 -11.22 -7.96 2.70
CA SER A 208 -10.08 -7.10 2.98
C SER A 208 -10.42 -5.60 2.87
N VAL A 209 -9.55 -4.73 3.42
CA VAL A 209 -9.66 -3.26 3.24
C VAL A 209 -9.77 -2.90 1.76
N THR A 210 -9.06 -3.64 0.91
CA THR A 210 -9.08 -3.48 -0.54
C THR A 210 -10.45 -3.75 -1.16
N ASP A 211 -11.23 -4.70 -0.64
CA ASP A 211 -12.57 -5.00 -1.15
C ASP A 211 -13.61 -3.94 -0.81
N ARG A 212 -13.46 -3.26 0.35
CA ARG A 212 -14.38 -2.24 0.83
C ARG A 212 -14.17 -0.85 0.21
N ARG A 213 -13.14 -0.67 -0.60
CA ARG A 213 -12.71 0.63 -1.17
C ARG A 213 -13.79 1.42 -1.91
N ALA A 214 -14.76 0.72 -2.51
CA ALA A 214 -15.85 1.39 -3.21
C ALA A 214 -16.91 1.99 -2.27
N ASP A 215 -17.07 1.44 -1.06
CA ASP A 215 -18.01 1.89 -0.05
C ASP A 215 -17.43 3.01 0.84
N THR A 216 -16.10 3.03 0.98
CA THR A 216 -15.36 3.98 1.83
C THR A 216 -14.68 5.10 1.03
N PHE A 217 -15.19 5.43 -0.15
CA PHE A 217 -14.56 6.36 -1.09
C PHE A 217 -14.15 7.70 -0.48
N LEU A 218 -15.07 8.41 0.19
CA LEU A 218 -14.78 9.76 0.72
C LEU A 218 -13.74 9.74 1.84
N PRO A 219 -13.86 8.90 2.89
CA PRO A 219 -12.83 8.81 3.92
C PRO A 219 -11.45 8.44 3.36
N TYR A 220 -11.38 7.49 2.44
CA TYR A 220 -10.11 7.07 1.85
C TYR A 220 -9.48 8.13 0.94
N MET A 221 -10.29 8.93 0.25
CA MET A 221 -9.78 10.08 -0.50
C MET A 221 -9.21 11.16 0.44
N GLU A 222 -9.84 11.39 1.59
CA GLU A 222 -9.33 12.31 2.61
C GLU A 222 -8.00 11.82 3.19
N ASP A 223 -7.90 10.54 3.55
CA ASP A 223 -6.66 9.94 4.01
C ASP A 223 -5.56 10.02 2.94
N ALA A 224 -5.88 9.67 1.70
CA ALA A 224 -4.94 9.77 0.59
C ALA A 224 -4.40 11.19 0.40
N MET A 225 -5.25 12.22 0.53
CA MET A 225 -4.81 13.62 0.45
C MET A 225 -3.89 14.00 1.62
N LYS A 226 -4.23 13.62 2.85
CA LYS A 226 -3.38 13.86 4.03
C LYS A 226 -2.03 13.18 3.90
N VAL A 227 -2.03 11.89 3.55
CA VAL A 227 -0.80 11.11 3.39
C VAL A 227 0.06 11.70 2.28
N ARG A 228 -0.54 12.05 1.12
CA ARG A 228 0.19 12.67 0.03
C ARG A 228 0.87 13.98 0.46
N GLN A 229 0.18 14.86 1.18
CA GLN A 229 0.77 16.10 1.69
C GLN A 229 1.94 15.83 2.62
N ARG A 230 1.79 14.95 3.62
CA ARG A 230 2.87 14.56 4.54
C ARG A 230 4.09 14.01 3.82
N VAL A 231 3.87 13.13 2.84
CA VAL A 231 4.98 12.56 2.07
C VAL A 231 5.67 13.63 1.23
N MET A 232 4.92 14.57 0.60
CA MET A 232 5.52 15.67 -0.15
C MET A 232 6.38 16.60 0.72
N GLU A 233 6.07 16.71 2.01
CA GLU A 233 6.89 17.46 2.99
C GLU A 233 8.15 16.68 3.40
N LEU A 234 8.07 15.35 3.45
CA LEU A 234 9.20 14.47 3.81
C LEU A 234 10.22 14.32 2.68
N LEU A 235 9.76 14.24 1.44
CA LEU A 235 10.63 14.08 0.27
C LEU A 235 11.32 15.43 -0.06
N LEU A 236 12.64 15.40 -0.20
CA LEU A 236 13.43 16.61 -0.42
C LEU A 236 13.64 16.91 -1.90
N LEU A 237 13.85 15.89 -2.73
CA LEU A 237 14.16 16.06 -4.13
C LEU A 237 12.91 16.00 -5.03
N MET A 238 12.92 16.79 -6.10
CA MET A 238 11.78 16.85 -7.03
C MET A 238 11.56 15.52 -7.77
N ASN A 239 12.62 14.78 -8.11
CA ASN A 239 12.48 13.46 -8.73
C ASN A 239 11.80 12.43 -7.82
N GLU A 240 12.09 12.45 -6.51
CA GLU A 240 11.42 11.63 -5.52
C GLU A 240 9.93 11.97 -5.45
N LYS A 241 9.59 13.26 -5.36
CA LYS A 241 8.21 13.77 -5.35
C LYS A 241 7.45 13.35 -6.61
N ILE A 242 8.06 13.50 -7.78
CA ILE A 242 7.46 13.10 -9.06
C ILE A 242 7.22 11.59 -9.07
N TYR A 243 8.18 10.79 -8.62
CA TYR A 243 8.04 9.34 -8.62
C TYR A 243 6.96 8.85 -7.64
N TYR A 244 6.94 9.40 -6.43
CA TYR A 244 5.89 9.12 -5.46
C TYR A 244 4.51 9.53 -5.99
N SER A 245 4.40 10.71 -6.60
CA SER A 245 3.16 11.17 -7.22
C SER A 245 2.70 10.21 -8.32
N TYR A 246 3.60 9.79 -9.20
CA TYR A 246 3.29 8.76 -10.21
C TYR A 246 2.69 7.49 -9.58
N ARG A 247 3.28 7.01 -8.49
CA ARG A 247 2.78 5.82 -7.75
C ARG A 247 1.43 6.08 -7.10
N MET A 248 1.32 7.17 -6.32
CA MET A 248 0.13 7.51 -5.55
C MET A 248 -1.05 7.87 -6.45
N ASP A 249 -0.83 8.69 -7.46
CA ASP A 249 -1.89 9.14 -8.35
C ASP A 249 -2.48 7.96 -9.15
N ASN A 250 -1.65 7.01 -9.58
CA ASN A 250 -2.12 5.77 -10.20
C ASN A 250 -2.93 4.88 -9.25
N LEU A 251 -2.52 4.80 -7.97
CA LEU A 251 -3.26 4.09 -6.94
C LEU A 251 -4.66 4.70 -6.77
N ILE A 252 -4.76 6.02 -6.60
CA ILE A 252 -6.03 6.73 -6.45
C ILE A 252 -6.94 6.50 -7.66
N VAL A 253 -6.43 6.57 -8.88
CA VAL A 253 -7.22 6.30 -10.09
C VAL A 253 -7.79 4.89 -10.08
N SER A 254 -6.93 3.89 -9.87
CA SER A 254 -7.35 2.49 -10.01
C SER A 254 -8.14 1.98 -8.81
N TYR A 255 -7.71 2.31 -7.60
CA TYR A 255 -8.30 1.77 -6.38
C TYR A 255 -9.54 2.51 -5.89
N LEU A 256 -9.57 3.83 -5.98
CA LEU A 256 -10.69 4.62 -5.48
C LEU A 256 -11.63 5.07 -6.58
N ILE A 257 -11.16 5.89 -7.51
CA ILE A 257 -12.05 6.53 -8.48
C ILE A 257 -12.72 5.50 -9.39
N GLN A 258 -11.95 4.61 -10.01
CA GLN A 258 -12.53 3.60 -10.91
C GLN A 258 -13.39 2.58 -10.15
N ALA A 259 -12.97 2.12 -8.96
CA ALA A 259 -13.74 1.18 -8.17
C ALA A 259 -15.08 1.79 -7.72
N HIS A 260 -15.06 3.05 -7.24
CA HIS A 260 -16.27 3.77 -6.86
C HIS A 260 -17.25 3.91 -8.03
N LEU A 261 -16.77 4.38 -9.20
CA LEU A 261 -17.60 4.57 -10.38
C LEU A 261 -18.13 3.25 -10.98
N LEU A 262 -17.39 2.14 -10.81
CA LEU A 262 -17.87 0.82 -11.21
C LEU A 262 -19.03 0.32 -10.37
N LYS A 263 -19.05 0.65 -9.08
CA LYS A 263 -20.10 0.25 -8.13
C LYS A 263 -21.24 1.26 -8.08
N ASN A 264 -20.89 2.54 -7.96
CA ASN A 264 -21.80 3.67 -7.76
C ASN A 264 -21.62 4.69 -8.88
N SER A 265 -22.14 4.42 -10.07
CA SER A 265 -21.90 5.24 -11.27
C SER A 265 -22.47 6.67 -11.19
N ALA A 266 -23.22 7.04 -10.14
CA ALA A 266 -23.77 8.38 -9.98
C ALA A 266 -22.69 9.39 -9.54
N ILE A 267 -22.59 10.50 -10.28
CA ILE A 267 -21.76 11.64 -9.90
C ILE A 267 -22.49 12.46 -8.84
N THR A 268 -21.86 12.65 -7.68
CA THR A 268 -22.40 13.48 -6.60
C THR A 268 -21.54 14.73 -6.38
N PRO A 269 -22.07 15.79 -5.73
CA PRO A 269 -21.28 16.97 -5.39
C PRO A 269 -20.04 16.63 -4.56
N SER A 270 -20.16 15.76 -3.55
CA SER A 270 -19.05 15.35 -2.69
C SER A 270 -17.99 14.56 -3.46
N PHE A 271 -18.38 13.70 -4.40
CA PHE A 271 -17.45 13.01 -5.27
C PHE A 271 -16.64 13.99 -6.12
N ILE A 272 -17.29 14.94 -6.81
CA ILE A 272 -16.63 15.95 -7.64
C ILE A 272 -15.72 16.84 -6.79
N ASP A 273 -16.16 17.29 -5.62
CA ASP A 273 -15.36 18.10 -4.70
C ASP A 273 -14.09 17.35 -4.28
N SER A 274 -14.21 16.09 -3.87
CA SER A 274 -13.07 15.28 -3.45
C SER A 274 -12.07 15.05 -4.59
N VAL A 275 -12.54 14.69 -5.79
CA VAL A 275 -11.65 14.48 -6.95
C VAL A 275 -10.99 15.79 -7.38
N THR A 276 -11.71 16.93 -7.35
CA THR A 276 -11.13 18.23 -7.72
C THR A 276 -10.08 18.69 -6.72
N LYS A 277 -10.29 18.47 -5.42
CA LYS A 277 -9.27 18.73 -4.39
C LYS A 277 -8.01 17.91 -4.64
N TYR A 278 -8.16 16.62 -4.95
CA TYR A 278 -7.01 15.76 -5.26
C TYR A 278 -6.25 16.23 -6.50
N ILE A 279 -6.95 16.57 -7.59
CA ILE A 279 -6.34 17.13 -8.81
C ILE A 279 -5.51 18.40 -8.49
N ASN A 280 -6.01 19.27 -7.61
CA ASN A 280 -5.27 20.48 -7.22
C ASN A 280 -3.96 20.15 -6.48
N LEU A 281 -3.92 19.10 -5.65
CA LEU A 281 -2.69 18.64 -5.01
C LEU A 281 -1.66 18.07 -6.00
N MET A 282 -2.09 17.53 -7.13
CA MET A 282 -1.18 17.01 -8.16
C MET A 282 -0.36 18.10 -8.85
N GLN A 283 -0.76 19.38 -8.77
CA GLN A 283 -0.05 20.50 -9.42
C GLN A 283 1.40 20.64 -8.97
N GLU A 284 1.70 20.31 -7.72
CA GLU A 284 3.06 20.38 -7.16
C GLU A 284 4.07 19.54 -7.97
N THR A 285 3.62 18.45 -8.57
CA THR A 285 4.44 17.51 -9.36
C THR A 285 4.17 17.60 -10.86
N ASN A 286 3.55 18.68 -11.32
CA ASN A 286 3.17 18.90 -12.72
C ASN A 286 2.39 17.71 -13.32
N TYR A 287 1.47 17.11 -12.52
CA TYR A 287 0.64 15.99 -12.96
C TYR A 287 1.47 14.80 -13.49
N SER A 288 2.43 14.34 -12.71
CA SER A 288 3.36 13.28 -13.10
C SER A 288 2.66 12.07 -13.76
N GLY A 289 3.23 11.61 -14.85
CA GLY A 289 2.69 10.49 -15.63
C GLY A 289 1.39 10.84 -16.37
N ASP A 290 0.58 9.83 -16.63
CA ASP A 290 -0.72 9.93 -17.31
C ASP A 290 -1.92 9.94 -16.34
N ALA A 291 -1.66 9.94 -15.03
CA ALA A 291 -2.67 9.81 -13.99
C ALA A 291 -3.75 10.88 -14.09
N MET A 292 -3.38 12.14 -14.41
CA MET A 292 -4.33 13.23 -14.61
C MET A 292 -5.35 12.92 -15.72
N PHE A 293 -4.88 12.45 -16.86
CA PHE A 293 -5.76 12.09 -17.98
C PHE A 293 -6.61 10.86 -17.64
N ARG A 294 -6.07 9.91 -16.91
CA ARG A 294 -6.81 8.72 -16.45
C ARG A 294 -7.90 9.09 -15.43
N ILE A 295 -7.67 10.06 -14.54
CA ILE A 295 -8.71 10.60 -13.66
C ILE A 295 -9.83 11.20 -14.48
N ILE A 296 -9.51 12.09 -15.44
CA ILE A 296 -10.49 12.74 -16.30
C ILE A 296 -11.28 11.67 -17.09
N GLU A 297 -10.59 10.72 -17.71
CA GLU A 297 -11.22 9.63 -18.43
C GLU A 297 -12.15 8.81 -17.54
N ALA A 298 -11.72 8.43 -16.34
CA ALA A 298 -12.53 7.66 -15.42
C ALA A 298 -13.81 8.41 -15.01
N VAL A 299 -13.70 9.68 -14.67
CA VAL A 299 -14.81 10.53 -14.23
C VAL A 299 -15.79 10.78 -15.39
N GLU A 300 -15.30 11.19 -16.56
CA GLU A 300 -16.15 11.52 -17.72
C GLU A 300 -16.81 10.30 -18.36
N GLN A 301 -16.14 9.13 -18.34
CA GLN A 301 -16.66 7.90 -18.93
C GLN A 301 -17.41 7.01 -17.95
N GLY A 302 -16.94 6.95 -16.70
CA GLY A 302 -17.53 6.12 -15.65
C GLY A 302 -18.71 6.78 -14.96
N GLY A 303 -18.73 8.12 -14.90
CA GLY A 303 -19.77 8.89 -14.24
C GLY A 303 -21.06 8.98 -15.04
N THR A 304 -22.20 8.93 -14.33
CA THR A 304 -23.54 9.14 -14.87
C THR A 304 -24.27 10.23 -14.09
N GLN A 305 -25.42 10.67 -14.60
CA GLN A 305 -26.28 11.68 -13.96
C GLN A 305 -25.62 13.06 -13.86
N TRP A 306 -24.83 13.43 -14.84
CA TRP A 306 -24.27 14.78 -14.95
C TRP A 306 -25.37 15.83 -15.03
N THR A 307 -25.33 16.78 -14.09
CA THR A 307 -26.13 18.00 -14.10
C THR A 307 -25.25 19.21 -14.43
N LYS A 308 -25.88 20.33 -14.77
CA LYS A 308 -25.14 21.59 -15.04
C LYS A 308 -24.33 22.03 -13.82
N ASP A 309 -24.89 21.85 -12.63
CA ASP A 309 -24.27 22.29 -11.36
C ASP A 309 -23.08 21.40 -10.95
N LEU A 310 -23.04 20.16 -11.39
CA LEU A 310 -21.91 19.24 -11.22
C LEU A 310 -20.84 19.45 -12.31
N TYR A 311 -21.29 19.64 -13.53
CA TYR A 311 -20.38 19.74 -14.67
C TYR A 311 -19.61 21.07 -14.71
N GLN A 312 -20.21 22.18 -14.27
CA GLN A 312 -19.52 23.48 -14.27
C GLN A 312 -18.33 23.57 -13.31
N PRO A 313 -18.42 23.16 -12.01
CA PRO A 313 -17.27 23.09 -11.14
C PRO A 313 -16.16 22.18 -11.69
N TRP A 314 -16.54 21.01 -12.19
CA TRP A 314 -15.61 20.09 -12.85
C TRP A 314 -14.83 20.75 -13.98
N ARG A 315 -15.53 21.42 -14.89
CA ARG A 315 -14.93 22.15 -16.02
C ARG A 315 -14.02 23.30 -15.57
N ARG A 316 -14.36 24.01 -14.50
CA ARG A 316 -13.51 25.04 -13.94
C ARG A 316 -12.21 24.46 -13.41
N THR A 317 -12.29 23.35 -12.69
CA THR A 317 -11.08 22.66 -12.21
C THR A 317 -10.17 22.26 -13.36
N LEU A 318 -10.72 21.64 -14.42
CA LEU A 318 -9.93 21.28 -15.61
C LEU A 318 -9.28 22.51 -16.27
N ALA A 319 -9.99 23.63 -16.34
CA ALA A 319 -9.43 24.88 -16.87
C ALA A 319 -8.30 25.43 -16.00
N ASN A 320 -8.43 25.38 -14.67
CA ASN A 320 -7.42 25.86 -13.72
C ASN A 320 -6.12 25.06 -13.80
N VAL A 321 -6.21 23.77 -14.14
CA VAL A 321 -5.04 22.90 -14.35
C VAL A 321 -4.53 22.90 -15.80
N GLY A 322 -4.93 23.89 -16.60
CA GLY A 322 -4.44 24.05 -17.96
C GLY A 322 -5.18 23.21 -19.03
N ILE A 323 -6.23 22.45 -18.65
CA ILE A 323 -7.06 21.71 -19.58
C ILE A 323 -8.24 22.57 -20.04
N GLY A 324 -7.93 23.63 -20.77
CA GLY A 324 -8.89 24.54 -21.40
C GLY A 324 -9.62 23.90 -22.61
N ARG A 325 -10.51 24.67 -23.29
CA ARG A 325 -11.32 24.18 -24.42
C ARG A 325 -10.54 23.37 -25.48
N PRO A 326 -9.39 23.83 -26.01
CA PRO A 326 -8.65 23.07 -27.03
C PRO A 326 -8.09 21.74 -26.49
N GLY A 327 -7.52 21.77 -25.27
CA GLY A 327 -7.00 20.57 -24.60
C GLY A 327 -8.09 19.55 -24.31
N TYR A 328 -9.25 20.02 -23.88
CA TYR A 328 -10.40 19.17 -23.62
C TYR A 328 -10.99 18.54 -24.89
N VAL A 329 -11.10 19.27 -25.99
CA VAL A 329 -11.52 18.73 -27.28
C VAL A 329 -10.54 17.66 -27.76
N ARG A 330 -9.24 17.91 -27.63
CA ARG A 330 -8.20 16.90 -27.94
C ARG A 330 -8.33 15.66 -27.05
N PHE A 331 -8.55 15.86 -25.75
CA PHE A 331 -8.80 14.78 -24.80
C PHE A 331 -10.05 13.98 -25.20
N LEU A 332 -11.18 14.62 -25.49
CA LEU A 332 -12.40 13.92 -25.94
C LEU A 332 -12.16 13.14 -27.21
N ALA A 333 -11.44 13.68 -28.18
CA ALA A 333 -11.12 13.00 -29.43
C ALA A 333 -10.28 11.75 -29.22
N GLN A 334 -9.35 11.78 -28.24
CA GLN A 334 -8.50 10.65 -27.90
C GLN A 334 -9.22 9.58 -27.05
N THR A 335 -10.18 9.99 -26.23
CA THR A 335 -10.88 9.09 -25.30
C THR A 335 -12.19 8.54 -25.84
N PHE A 336 -12.80 9.20 -26.83
CA PHE A 336 -14.08 8.79 -27.40
C PHE A 336 -14.13 7.33 -27.89
N PRO A 337 -13.11 6.79 -28.58
CA PRO A 337 -13.09 5.38 -28.97
C PRO A 337 -13.03 4.43 -27.75
N LYS A 338 -12.35 4.84 -26.69
CA LYS A 338 -12.24 4.06 -25.45
C LYS A 338 -13.52 4.09 -24.62
N LYS A 339 -14.28 5.19 -24.69
CA LYS A 339 -15.58 5.38 -24.03
C LYS A 339 -16.59 4.32 -24.42
N SER A 340 -16.74 4.04 -25.70
CA SER A 340 -17.66 3.02 -26.18
C SER A 340 -17.24 1.61 -25.77
N ALA A 341 -15.94 1.32 -25.77
CA ALA A 341 -15.39 0.06 -25.33
C ALA A 341 -15.53 -0.15 -23.79
N PHE A 342 -15.31 0.91 -23.01
CA PHE A 342 -15.48 0.86 -21.54
C PHE A 342 -16.95 0.70 -21.15
N SER A 343 -17.85 1.45 -21.76
CA SER A 343 -19.31 1.32 -21.55
C SER A 343 -19.81 -0.08 -21.92
N GLY A 344 -19.30 -0.67 -23.02
CA GLY A 344 -19.59 -2.04 -23.43
C GLY A 344 -19.11 -3.07 -22.39
N LYS A 345 -17.89 -2.93 -21.88
CA LYS A 345 -17.34 -3.78 -20.79
C LYS A 345 -18.13 -3.67 -19.50
N GLN A 346 -18.57 -2.46 -19.10
CA GLN A 346 -19.41 -2.29 -17.93
C GLN A 346 -20.78 -2.96 -18.08
N LYS A 347 -21.42 -2.80 -19.24
CA LYS A 347 -22.70 -3.48 -19.54
C LYS A 347 -22.53 -4.99 -19.49
N LEU A 348 -21.45 -5.53 -20.05
CA LEU A 348 -21.16 -6.97 -20.04
C LEU A 348 -20.92 -7.49 -18.62
N LYS A 349 -20.15 -6.77 -17.78
CA LYS A 349 -19.93 -7.14 -16.37
C LYS A 349 -21.21 -7.10 -15.53
N ARG A 350 -22.14 -6.17 -15.81
CA ARG A 350 -23.46 -6.13 -15.13
C ARG A 350 -24.37 -7.29 -15.56
N VAL A 351 -24.25 -7.78 -16.79
CA VAL A 351 -25.00 -8.94 -17.29
C VAL A 351 -24.44 -10.25 -16.74
N LEU A 352 -23.11 -10.35 -16.60
CA LEU A 352 -22.44 -11.56 -16.07
C LEU A 352 -22.49 -11.68 -14.53
N LYS A 353 -22.89 -10.63 -13.80
CA LYS A 353 -23.09 -10.65 -12.35
C LYS A 353 -24.57 -10.86 -11.94
N LYS A 354 -25.48 -11.04 -12.89
CA LYS A 354 -26.86 -11.53 -12.70
C LYS A 354 -26.92 -13.02 -13.07
#